data_1ad0de9a2822070becaca9d5d1586d16
#
_entry.id   1ad0de9a2822070becaca9d5d1586d16
#
_cell.length_a   1.000
_cell.length_b   1.000
_cell.length_c   1.000
_cell.angle_alpha   90.00
_cell.angle_beta   90.00
_cell.angle_gamma   90.00
#
_symmetry.space_group_name_H-M   'P 1'
#
loop_
_entity.id
_entity.type
_entity.pdbx_description
1 polymer ?
#
loop_
_entity_poly.entity_id
_entity_poly.type
_entity_poly.pdbx_seq_one_letter_code
_entity_poly.pdbx_strand_id
1 'polypeptide(L)'
;MNIGIIGSGEMGICLAKKFVSLGHTVSMANSRGPVSLQQLASDIGIEASTVDEIIKHKEVIIVSIPQKNIPDLKNLFRNFPKDAIVIDTGNYYPTLRDGNIPGLDKTGIDSLWVQELLGVPVAKVFNSILATSINDLGRPSETKNHIAMAVSGDDSTAKQVVFKLVDELGFDPFDIGSIAQSWKQQPGSSIYCRDISLEELKKRVDAMGTDWSHMRDIIIPKRKVDETLMAVDYPAYLRNLQQC
;
A
#
# COMPACT_ATOMS: atom_id res chain seq x y z
N MET A 1 -9.37 1.98 -16.42
CA MET A 1 -9.62 2.99 -15.38
C MET A 1 -8.63 4.13 -15.51
N ASN A 2 -9.00 5.29 -14.97
CA ASN A 2 -8.10 6.46 -14.89
C ASN A 2 -7.50 6.54 -13.48
N ILE A 3 -6.21 6.20 -13.34
CA ILE A 3 -5.51 6.03 -12.07
C ILE A 3 -4.48 7.14 -11.89
N GLY A 4 -4.50 7.80 -10.73
CA GLY A 4 -3.46 8.73 -10.30
C GLY A 4 -2.57 8.11 -9.23
N ILE A 5 -1.24 8.23 -9.36
CA ILE A 5 -0.29 7.72 -8.37
C ILE A 5 0.51 8.88 -7.78
N ILE A 6 0.37 9.12 -6.49
CA ILE A 6 1.16 10.10 -5.75
C ILE A 6 2.35 9.39 -5.12
N GLY A 7 3.53 9.61 -5.68
CA GLY A 7 4.78 8.97 -5.26
C GLY A 7 5.45 8.17 -6.38
N SER A 8 6.72 8.48 -6.64
CA SER A 8 7.56 7.82 -7.65
C SER A 8 8.66 6.97 -7.00
N GLY A 9 8.34 6.33 -5.88
CA GLY A 9 9.16 5.29 -5.27
C GLY A 9 9.00 3.94 -5.98
N GLU A 10 9.70 2.93 -5.49
CA GLU A 10 9.73 1.58 -6.08
C GLU A 10 8.32 1.00 -6.28
N MET A 11 7.47 1.04 -5.24
CA MET A 11 6.09 0.55 -5.32
C MET A 11 5.24 1.35 -6.30
N GLY A 12 5.31 2.69 -6.26
CA GLY A 12 4.54 3.55 -7.17
C GLY A 12 4.90 3.33 -8.64
N ILE A 13 6.20 3.20 -8.95
CA ILE A 13 6.67 2.90 -10.31
C ILE A 13 6.27 1.49 -10.74
N CYS A 14 6.37 0.51 -9.86
CA CYS A 14 5.95 -0.86 -10.12
C CYS A 14 4.47 -0.93 -10.50
N LEU A 15 3.60 -0.34 -9.68
CA LEU A 15 2.15 -0.30 -9.93
C LEU A 15 1.82 0.47 -11.22
N ALA A 16 2.51 1.60 -11.49
CA ALA A 16 2.33 2.35 -12.71
C ALA A 16 2.60 1.51 -13.97
N LYS A 17 3.74 0.81 -14.01
CA LYS A 17 4.11 -0.09 -15.11
C LYS A 17 3.08 -1.19 -15.33
N LYS A 18 2.66 -1.84 -14.25
CA LYS A 18 1.68 -2.93 -14.32
C LYS A 18 0.32 -2.43 -14.80
N PHE A 19 -0.20 -1.35 -14.25
CA PHE A 19 -1.50 -0.83 -14.65
C PHE A 19 -1.52 -0.30 -16.09
N VAL A 20 -0.43 0.32 -16.57
CA VAL A 20 -0.31 0.68 -17.99
C VAL A 20 -0.33 -0.58 -18.87
N SER A 21 0.40 -1.63 -18.50
CA SER A 21 0.42 -2.89 -19.26
C SER A 21 -0.94 -3.61 -19.30
N LEU A 22 -1.80 -3.33 -18.31
CA LEU A 22 -3.18 -3.82 -18.23
C LEU A 22 -4.20 -2.92 -18.94
N GLY A 23 -3.74 -1.84 -19.60
CA GLY A 23 -4.59 -0.95 -20.37
C GLY A 23 -5.26 0.17 -19.56
N HIS A 24 -4.82 0.44 -18.34
CA HIS A 24 -5.28 1.60 -17.58
C HIS A 24 -4.58 2.88 -18.04
N THR A 25 -5.27 4.02 -17.94
CA THR A 25 -4.66 5.35 -18.08
C THR A 25 -4.05 5.75 -16.75
N VAL A 26 -2.74 5.95 -16.71
CA VAL A 26 -2.02 6.23 -15.46
C VAL A 26 -1.33 7.59 -15.52
N SER A 27 -1.55 8.41 -14.50
CA SER A 27 -0.79 9.63 -14.26
C SER A 27 0.02 9.47 -12.97
N MET A 28 1.19 10.11 -12.91
CA MET A 28 2.05 10.09 -11.70
C MET A 28 2.49 11.47 -11.29
N ALA A 29 2.51 11.72 -9.99
CA ALA A 29 3.06 12.94 -9.40
C ALA A 29 4.05 12.63 -8.27
N ASN A 30 4.98 13.55 -8.05
CA ASN A 30 5.88 13.54 -6.91
C ASN A 30 6.17 14.97 -6.43
N SER A 31 6.86 15.10 -5.30
CA SER A 31 7.21 16.42 -4.71
C SER A 31 8.21 17.25 -5.53
N ARG A 32 8.90 16.63 -6.51
CA ARG A 32 9.87 17.31 -7.37
C ARG A 32 9.23 17.91 -8.64
N GLY A 33 7.95 17.65 -8.84
CA GLY A 33 7.17 18.13 -9.99
C GLY A 33 7.35 17.29 -11.27
N PRO A 34 6.50 17.57 -12.29
CA PRO A 34 6.37 16.73 -13.49
C PRO A 34 7.64 16.63 -14.34
N VAL A 35 8.49 17.67 -14.32
CA VAL A 35 9.76 17.64 -15.08
C VAL A 35 10.65 16.48 -14.63
N SER A 36 10.65 16.16 -13.34
CA SER A 36 11.43 15.03 -12.80
C SER A 36 10.89 13.64 -13.21
N LEU A 37 9.72 13.59 -13.80
CA LEU A 37 9.05 12.37 -14.25
C LEU A 37 9.03 12.18 -15.75
N GLN A 38 9.51 13.17 -16.56
CA GLN A 38 9.40 13.15 -18.02
C GLN A 38 10.01 11.90 -18.66
N GLN A 39 11.23 11.53 -18.24
CA GLN A 39 11.89 10.34 -18.78
C GLN A 39 11.10 9.07 -18.43
N LEU A 40 10.72 8.92 -17.17
CA LEU A 40 9.91 7.78 -16.72
C LEU A 40 8.57 7.73 -17.46
N ALA A 41 7.92 8.88 -17.65
CA ALA A 41 6.65 8.97 -18.34
C ALA A 41 6.75 8.49 -19.80
N SER A 42 7.81 8.90 -20.49
CA SER A 42 8.11 8.42 -21.84
C SER A 42 8.39 6.92 -21.89
N ASP A 43 9.17 6.40 -20.93
CA ASP A 43 9.62 4.99 -20.92
C ASP A 43 8.48 4.00 -20.65
N ILE A 44 7.49 4.37 -19.83
CA ILE A 44 6.43 3.46 -19.39
C ILE A 44 5.02 3.86 -19.82
N GLY A 45 4.86 4.97 -20.55
CA GLY A 45 3.56 5.39 -21.09
C GLY A 45 2.60 5.99 -20.09
N ILE A 46 3.09 6.69 -19.06
CA ILE A 46 2.27 7.44 -18.10
C ILE A 46 2.27 8.94 -18.39
N GLU A 47 1.34 9.65 -17.78
CA GLU A 47 1.30 11.11 -17.77
C GLU A 47 2.03 11.65 -16.53
N ALA A 48 3.00 12.53 -16.71
CA ALA A 48 3.62 13.28 -15.62
C ALA A 48 2.72 14.45 -15.20
N SER A 49 2.35 14.50 -13.92
CA SER A 49 1.40 15.47 -13.37
C SER A 49 1.98 16.20 -12.14
N THR A 50 1.33 17.26 -11.73
CA THR A 50 1.55 17.88 -10.42
C THR A 50 0.70 17.18 -9.36
N VAL A 51 1.06 17.36 -8.07
CA VAL A 51 0.28 16.80 -6.96
C VAL A 51 -1.12 17.43 -6.89
N ASP A 52 -1.28 18.71 -7.27
CA ASP A 52 -2.58 19.39 -7.28
C ASP A 52 -3.49 18.95 -8.43
N GLU A 53 -2.92 18.59 -9.57
CA GLU A 53 -3.71 18.17 -10.74
C GLU A 53 -4.06 16.67 -10.69
N ILE A 54 -3.22 15.85 -10.06
CA ILE A 54 -3.37 14.39 -10.14
C ILE A 54 -4.66 13.85 -9.53
N ILE A 55 -5.25 14.58 -8.56
CA ILE A 55 -6.51 14.15 -7.94
C ILE A 55 -7.74 14.46 -8.78
N LYS A 56 -7.59 15.31 -9.81
CA LYS A 56 -8.71 15.72 -10.65
C LYS A 56 -9.04 14.63 -11.67
N HIS A 57 -10.31 14.32 -11.81
CA HIS A 57 -10.82 13.41 -12.84
C HIS A 57 -10.22 11.99 -12.81
N LYS A 58 -9.82 11.50 -11.63
CA LYS A 58 -9.36 10.12 -11.44
C LYS A 58 -10.44 9.27 -10.77
N GLU A 59 -10.53 8.02 -11.18
CA GLU A 59 -11.38 7.02 -10.54
C GLU A 59 -10.69 6.44 -9.30
N VAL A 60 -9.35 6.32 -9.34
CA VAL A 60 -8.54 5.79 -8.25
C VAL A 60 -7.32 6.69 -8.04
N ILE A 61 -7.05 7.04 -6.79
CA ILE A 61 -5.80 7.67 -6.38
C ILE A 61 -5.02 6.73 -5.47
N ILE A 62 -3.80 6.41 -5.87
CA ILE A 62 -2.87 5.57 -5.09
C ILE A 62 -1.86 6.49 -4.41
N VAL A 63 -1.89 6.50 -3.07
CA VAL A 63 -0.92 7.24 -2.26
C VAL A 63 0.22 6.30 -1.89
N SER A 64 1.40 6.55 -2.45
CA SER A 64 2.60 5.71 -2.32
C SER A 64 3.82 6.53 -1.92
N ILE A 65 3.70 7.22 -0.79
CA ILE A 65 4.73 8.08 -0.21
C ILE A 65 5.05 7.70 1.24
N PRO A 66 6.22 8.10 1.78
CA PRO A 66 6.53 7.93 3.21
C PRO A 66 5.47 8.55 4.12
N GLN A 67 5.20 7.92 5.26
CA GLN A 67 4.16 8.37 6.20
C GLN A 67 4.40 9.79 6.72
N LYS A 68 5.66 10.19 6.90
CA LYS A 68 6.02 11.55 7.32
C LYS A 68 5.56 12.65 6.35
N ASN A 69 5.30 12.31 5.07
CA ASN A 69 4.90 13.27 4.04
C ASN A 69 3.36 13.30 3.82
N ILE A 70 2.60 12.41 4.45
CA ILE A 70 1.13 12.40 4.33
C ILE A 70 0.49 13.73 4.79
N PRO A 71 0.98 14.40 5.84
CA PRO A 71 0.44 15.70 6.25
C PRO A 71 0.41 16.77 5.15
N ASP A 72 1.36 16.72 4.21
CA ASP A 72 1.43 17.68 3.09
C ASP A 72 0.25 17.53 2.12
N LEU A 73 -0.40 16.36 2.10
CA LEU A 73 -1.55 16.08 1.24
C LEU A 73 -2.89 16.53 1.87
N LYS A 74 -2.95 16.84 3.17
CA LYS A 74 -4.20 17.14 3.88
C LYS A 74 -5.07 18.19 3.20
N ASN A 75 -4.45 19.29 2.74
CA ASN A 75 -5.20 20.37 2.09
C ASN A 75 -5.69 19.98 0.70
N LEU A 76 -4.95 19.14 -0.01
CA LEU A 76 -5.32 18.61 -1.31
C LEU A 76 -6.62 17.79 -1.23
N PHE A 77 -6.78 16.97 -0.20
CA PHE A 77 -7.92 16.10 -0.03
C PHE A 77 -9.19 16.79 0.52
N ARG A 78 -9.13 18.08 0.89
CA ARG A 78 -10.34 18.83 1.34
C ARG A 78 -11.46 18.88 0.29
N ASN A 79 -11.09 18.94 -0.98
CA ASN A 79 -12.03 19.01 -2.10
C ASN A 79 -11.95 17.74 -2.97
N PHE A 80 -11.63 16.61 -2.34
CA PHE A 80 -11.49 15.35 -3.05
C PHE A 80 -12.84 14.91 -3.66
N PRO A 81 -12.86 14.42 -4.91
CA PRO A 81 -14.08 13.92 -5.54
C PRO A 81 -14.66 12.75 -4.73
N LYS A 82 -15.96 12.81 -4.42
CA LYS A 82 -16.63 11.80 -3.58
C LYS A 82 -16.67 10.41 -4.21
N ASP A 83 -16.63 10.36 -5.53
CA ASP A 83 -16.72 9.10 -6.29
C ASP A 83 -15.34 8.48 -6.58
N ALA A 84 -14.26 9.17 -6.23
CA ALA A 84 -12.91 8.65 -6.40
C ALA A 84 -12.47 7.82 -5.19
N ILE A 85 -11.74 6.75 -5.46
CA ILE A 85 -11.24 5.81 -4.45
C ILE A 85 -9.81 6.18 -4.08
N VAL A 86 -9.50 6.17 -2.79
CA VAL A 86 -8.13 6.36 -2.29
C VAL A 86 -7.56 5.04 -1.81
N ILE A 87 -6.40 4.68 -2.36
CA ILE A 87 -5.60 3.52 -1.93
C ILE A 87 -4.36 4.03 -1.19
N ASP A 88 -4.15 3.56 0.02
CA ASP A 88 -2.91 3.77 0.79
C ASP A 88 -2.02 2.53 0.70
N THR A 89 -0.81 2.70 0.14
CA THR A 89 0.23 1.66 0.08
C THR A 89 1.35 1.90 1.10
N GLY A 90 1.21 2.92 1.95
CA GLY A 90 2.26 3.36 2.85
C GLY A 90 2.52 2.38 3.98
N ASN A 91 3.72 2.43 4.51
CA ASN A 91 4.15 1.73 5.72
C ASN A 91 4.90 2.71 6.62
N TYR A 92 4.68 2.63 7.94
CA TYR A 92 5.37 3.46 8.90
C TYR A 92 6.63 2.80 9.41
N TYR A 93 7.75 3.49 9.23
CA TYR A 93 9.07 3.07 9.67
C TYR A 93 9.74 4.16 10.53
N PRO A 94 9.38 4.25 11.82
CA PRO A 94 9.85 5.33 12.68
C PRO A 94 11.36 5.39 12.86
N THR A 95 12.03 4.25 12.92
CA THR A 95 13.48 4.17 13.14
C THR A 95 14.27 4.33 11.84
N LEU A 96 13.74 3.78 10.74
CA LEU A 96 14.47 3.69 9.48
C LEU A 96 14.31 4.94 8.60
N ARG A 97 13.10 5.57 8.59
CA ARG A 97 12.77 6.56 7.55
C ARG A 97 11.96 7.76 8.02
N ASP A 98 10.90 7.50 8.79
CA ASP A 98 9.85 8.51 8.99
C ASP A 98 10.07 9.38 10.22
N GLY A 99 10.87 8.93 11.21
CA GLY A 99 10.92 9.53 12.54
C GLY A 99 9.62 9.29 13.32
N ASN A 100 9.54 9.83 14.52
CA ASN A 100 8.35 9.71 15.35
C ASN A 100 7.24 10.63 14.84
N ILE A 101 6.04 10.07 14.65
CA ILE A 101 4.82 10.79 14.27
C ILE A 101 3.82 10.64 15.42
N PRO A 102 3.64 11.65 16.31
CA PRO A 102 2.91 11.48 17.57
C PRO A 102 1.49 10.91 17.44
N GLY A 103 0.75 11.33 16.39
CA GLY A 103 -0.60 10.81 16.13
C GLY A 103 -0.59 9.34 15.75
N LEU A 104 0.36 8.94 14.93
CA LEU A 104 0.54 7.57 14.48
C LEU A 104 1.11 6.67 15.59
N ASP A 105 2.07 7.16 16.37
CA ASP A 105 2.60 6.45 17.54
C ASP A 105 1.52 6.17 18.57
N LYS A 106 0.53 7.06 18.71
CA LYS A 106 -0.61 6.89 19.62
C LYS A 106 -1.56 5.79 19.14
N THR A 107 -1.99 5.83 17.87
CA THR A 107 -2.92 4.85 17.31
C THR A 107 -2.24 3.50 17.02
N GLY A 108 -1.02 3.54 16.51
CA GLY A 108 -0.24 2.39 16.06
C GLY A 108 -0.83 1.70 14.82
N ILE A 109 -1.87 2.26 14.20
CA ILE A 109 -2.53 1.72 13.00
C ILE A 109 -2.31 2.69 11.85
N ASP A 110 -1.40 2.31 10.93
CA ASP A 110 -0.86 3.19 9.91
C ASP A 110 -1.96 3.83 9.03
N SER A 111 -2.85 3.04 8.45
CA SER A 111 -3.83 3.56 7.49
C SER A 111 -5.08 4.16 8.13
N LEU A 112 -5.39 3.80 9.38
CA LEU A 112 -6.42 4.49 10.14
C LEU A 112 -6.00 5.95 10.36
N TRP A 113 -4.73 6.18 10.76
CA TRP A 113 -4.18 7.52 10.88
C TRP A 113 -4.18 8.29 9.55
N VAL A 114 -3.85 7.62 8.42
CA VAL A 114 -3.92 8.25 7.08
C VAL A 114 -5.35 8.67 6.77
N GLN A 115 -6.33 7.81 6.99
CA GLN A 115 -7.75 8.11 6.76
C GLN A 115 -8.22 9.31 7.60
N GLU A 116 -7.90 9.33 8.88
CA GLU A 116 -8.24 10.45 9.79
C GLU A 116 -7.58 11.76 9.35
N LEU A 117 -6.32 11.70 8.90
CA LEU A 117 -5.57 12.90 8.50
C LEU A 117 -6.07 13.48 7.17
N LEU A 118 -6.33 12.63 6.18
CA LEU A 118 -6.84 13.05 4.87
C LEU A 118 -8.33 13.41 4.90
N GLY A 119 -9.09 12.87 5.85
CA GLY A 119 -10.53 13.11 6.01
C GLY A 119 -11.39 12.44 4.93
N VAL A 120 -10.89 11.41 4.27
CA VAL A 120 -11.58 10.63 3.25
C VAL A 120 -11.38 9.13 3.50
N PRO A 121 -12.35 8.27 3.14
CA PRO A 121 -12.17 6.81 3.24
C PRO A 121 -10.96 6.35 2.43
N VAL A 122 -10.17 5.45 3.00
CA VAL A 122 -9.05 4.81 2.30
C VAL A 122 -9.18 3.30 2.30
N ALA A 123 -8.72 2.66 1.23
CA ALA A 123 -8.48 1.22 1.19
C ALA A 123 -6.98 0.95 1.33
N LYS A 124 -6.60 0.01 2.20
CA LYS A 124 -5.21 -0.42 2.40
C LYS A 124 -4.94 -1.67 1.57
N VAL A 125 -3.98 -1.57 0.66
CA VAL A 125 -3.51 -2.69 -0.17
C VAL A 125 -2.12 -2.40 -0.73
N PHE A 126 -1.44 -3.37 -1.29
CA PHE A 126 -0.09 -3.32 -1.87
C PHE A 126 1.05 -2.99 -0.90
N ASN A 127 0.75 -2.78 0.36
CA ASN A 127 1.76 -2.45 1.38
C ASN A 127 2.47 -3.68 1.95
N SER A 128 1.82 -4.85 1.91
CA SER A 128 2.29 -6.11 2.51
C SER A 128 2.86 -7.10 1.49
N ILE A 129 3.28 -6.61 0.34
CA ILE A 129 3.96 -7.36 -0.72
C ILE A 129 5.17 -6.55 -1.22
N LEU A 130 6.20 -7.23 -1.69
CA LEU A 130 7.34 -6.57 -2.32
C LEU A 130 7.02 -6.14 -3.76
N ALA A 131 7.58 -5.02 -4.21
CA ALA A 131 7.42 -4.57 -5.59
C ALA A 131 7.98 -5.60 -6.60
N THR A 132 9.06 -6.32 -6.23
CA THR A 132 9.60 -7.44 -7.01
C THR A 132 8.60 -8.58 -7.13
N SER A 133 7.88 -8.93 -6.05
CA SER A 133 6.84 -9.95 -6.10
C SER A 133 5.67 -9.55 -7.01
N ILE A 134 5.25 -8.27 -6.99
CA ILE A 134 4.24 -7.76 -7.94
C ILE A 134 4.73 -7.87 -9.38
N ASN A 135 6.00 -7.58 -9.64
CA ASN A 135 6.56 -7.67 -10.99
C ASN A 135 6.63 -9.12 -11.49
N ASP A 136 7.04 -10.05 -10.65
CA ASP A 136 7.54 -11.34 -11.09
C ASP A 136 6.58 -12.50 -10.81
N LEU A 137 5.67 -12.36 -9.83
CA LEU A 137 4.90 -13.47 -9.28
C LEU A 137 3.40 -13.40 -9.59
N GLY A 138 2.89 -12.34 -10.21
CA GLY A 138 1.51 -12.30 -10.72
C GLY A 138 1.27 -13.42 -11.73
N ARG A 139 0.14 -14.15 -11.60
CA ARG A 139 -0.23 -15.28 -12.45
C ARG A 139 -1.60 -15.05 -13.09
N PRO A 140 -1.85 -15.61 -14.30
CA PRO A 140 -3.20 -15.62 -14.87
C PRO A 140 -4.21 -16.28 -13.92
N SER A 141 -5.46 -15.79 -13.94
CA SER A 141 -6.53 -16.25 -13.02
C SER A 141 -6.82 -17.75 -13.04
N GLU A 142 -6.52 -18.42 -14.16
CA GLU A 142 -6.71 -19.87 -14.27
C GLU A 142 -5.61 -20.71 -13.62
N THR A 143 -4.53 -20.08 -13.14
CA THR A 143 -3.45 -20.82 -12.46
C THR A 143 -3.84 -21.14 -11.01
N LYS A 144 -3.26 -22.21 -10.45
CA LYS A 144 -3.41 -22.54 -9.04
C LYS A 144 -2.31 -21.88 -8.21
N ASN A 145 -2.55 -21.73 -6.93
CA ASN A 145 -1.58 -21.24 -5.94
C ASN A 145 -1.14 -19.78 -6.19
N HIS A 146 -2.12 -18.91 -6.43
CA HIS A 146 -1.85 -17.48 -6.42
C HIS A 146 -1.36 -17.03 -5.04
N ILE A 147 -0.50 -16.01 -5.05
CA ILE A 147 -0.19 -15.25 -3.85
C ILE A 147 -1.40 -14.38 -3.51
N ALA A 148 -1.77 -14.34 -2.23
CA ALA A 148 -2.89 -13.53 -1.78
C ALA A 148 -2.43 -12.17 -1.26
N MET A 149 -3.27 -11.15 -1.49
CA MET A 149 -3.09 -9.79 -0.97
C MET A 149 -4.20 -9.42 0.00
N ALA A 150 -3.82 -9.03 1.21
CA ALA A 150 -4.75 -8.49 2.20
C ALA A 150 -5.24 -7.11 1.78
N VAL A 151 -6.55 -6.90 1.91
CA VAL A 151 -7.23 -5.62 1.65
C VAL A 151 -8.05 -5.25 2.88
N SER A 152 -7.94 -4.01 3.35
CA SER A 152 -8.80 -3.45 4.39
C SER A 152 -9.37 -2.10 3.99
N GLY A 153 -10.54 -1.76 4.51
CA GLY A 153 -11.23 -0.50 4.22
C GLY A 153 -12.67 -0.55 4.67
N ASP A 154 -13.26 0.62 4.88
CA ASP A 154 -14.63 0.75 5.40
C ASP A 154 -15.68 0.81 4.26
N ASP A 155 -15.30 1.29 3.08
CA ASP A 155 -16.18 1.39 1.92
C ASP A 155 -16.17 0.08 1.11
N SER A 156 -17.31 -0.61 1.08
CA SER A 156 -17.46 -1.88 0.35
C SER A 156 -17.35 -1.71 -1.17
N THR A 157 -17.81 -0.60 -1.72
CA THR A 157 -17.72 -0.30 -3.15
C THR A 157 -16.26 -0.07 -3.55
N ALA A 158 -15.53 0.72 -2.76
CA ALA A 158 -14.10 0.92 -2.96
C ALA A 158 -13.33 -0.40 -2.89
N LYS A 159 -13.65 -1.28 -1.92
CA LYS A 159 -13.01 -2.60 -1.81
C LYS A 159 -13.25 -3.48 -3.05
N GLN A 160 -14.44 -3.45 -3.64
CA GLN A 160 -14.72 -4.23 -4.88
C GLN A 160 -13.83 -3.77 -6.04
N VAL A 161 -13.62 -2.46 -6.20
CA VAL A 161 -12.70 -1.94 -7.21
C VAL A 161 -11.25 -2.36 -6.91
N VAL A 162 -10.84 -2.30 -5.64
CA VAL A 162 -9.50 -2.75 -5.22
C VAL A 162 -9.31 -4.25 -5.47
N PHE A 163 -10.32 -5.08 -5.20
CA PHE A 163 -10.27 -6.52 -5.48
C PHE A 163 -10.06 -6.78 -6.97
N LYS A 164 -10.77 -6.05 -7.83
CA LYS A 164 -10.57 -6.14 -9.28
C LYS A 164 -9.14 -5.77 -9.68
N LEU A 165 -8.58 -4.70 -9.13
CA LEU A 165 -7.19 -4.30 -9.42
C LEU A 165 -6.17 -5.34 -8.94
N VAL A 166 -6.40 -6.00 -7.81
CA VAL A 166 -5.54 -7.08 -7.30
C VAL A 166 -5.62 -8.31 -8.20
N ASP A 167 -6.84 -8.70 -8.62
CA ASP A 167 -7.06 -9.82 -9.53
C ASP A 167 -6.42 -9.58 -10.91
N GLU A 168 -6.59 -8.38 -11.48
CA GLU A 168 -5.95 -7.99 -12.74
C GLU A 168 -4.42 -8.06 -12.69
N LEU A 169 -3.82 -7.84 -11.52
CA LEU A 169 -2.38 -8.02 -11.29
C LEU A 169 -1.97 -9.49 -11.16
N GLY A 170 -2.93 -10.42 -11.09
CA GLY A 170 -2.70 -11.87 -10.97
C GLY A 170 -2.49 -12.36 -9.54
N PHE A 171 -3.18 -11.75 -8.57
CA PHE A 171 -3.14 -12.09 -7.14
C PHE A 171 -4.55 -12.30 -6.59
N ASP A 172 -4.68 -13.09 -5.51
CA ASP A 172 -5.95 -13.33 -4.84
C ASP A 172 -6.25 -12.23 -3.82
N PRO A 173 -7.28 -11.38 -3.98
CA PRO A 173 -7.66 -10.41 -2.96
C PRO A 173 -8.30 -11.09 -1.76
N PHE A 174 -7.94 -10.67 -0.55
CA PHE A 174 -8.57 -11.13 0.68
C PHE A 174 -9.00 -9.97 1.58
N ASP A 175 -10.29 -9.87 1.86
CA ASP A 175 -10.85 -8.86 2.76
C ASP A 175 -10.52 -9.20 4.22
N ILE A 176 -9.70 -8.36 4.86
CA ILE A 176 -9.38 -8.49 6.29
C ILE A 176 -10.21 -7.58 7.18
N GLY A 177 -11.22 -6.90 6.62
CA GLY A 177 -12.19 -6.10 7.34
C GLY A 177 -12.03 -4.59 7.17
N SER A 178 -12.41 -3.85 8.22
CA SER A 178 -12.36 -2.38 8.22
C SER A 178 -10.94 -1.83 8.21
N ILE A 179 -10.80 -0.52 7.95
CA ILE A 179 -9.49 0.15 8.02
C ILE A 179 -8.85 0.03 9.42
N ALA A 180 -9.66 -0.07 10.47
CA ALA A 180 -9.19 -0.33 11.83
C ALA A 180 -8.51 -1.70 11.99
N GLN A 181 -8.72 -2.66 11.08
CA GLN A 181 -8.04 -3.96 11.04
C GLN A 181 -6.77 -3.94 10.19
N SER A 182 -6.41 -2.81 9.56
CA SER A 182 -5.23 -2.70 8.67
C SER A 182 -3.90 -2.96 9.38
N TRP A 183 -3.87 -2.92 10.72
CA TRP A 183 -2.70 -3.32 11.50
C TRP A 183 -2.23 -4.75 11.21
N LYS A 184 -3.15 -5.62 10.77
CA LYS A 184 -2.83 -7.01 10.43
C LYS A 184 -1.88 -7.14 9.24
N GLN A 185 -1.82 -6.11 8.38
CA GLN A 185 -0.97 -6.09 7.17
C GLN A 185 0.18 -5.07 7.23
N GLN A 186 0.41 -4.40 8.38
CA GLN A 186 1.51 -3.44 8.54
C GLN A 186 2.83 -4.12 8.93
N PRO A 187 3.98 -3.42 8.84
CA PRO A 187 5.28 -3.94 9.24
C PRO A 187 5.28 -4.55 10.65
N GLY A 188 5.88 -5.72 10.80
CA GLY A 188 5.91 -6.49 12.03
C GLY A 188 4.78 -7.52 12.17
N SER A 189 3.74 -7.47 11.35
CA SER A 189 2.69 -8.51 11.34
C SER A 189 3.15 -9.80 10.69
N SER A 190 2.40 -10.89 10.95
CA SER A 190 2.77 -12.22 10.43
C SER A 190 2.54 -12.41 8.93
N ILE A 191 1.79 -11.50 8.28
CA ILE A 191 1.54 -11.54 6.83
C ILE A 191 2.33 -10.49 6.05
N TYR A 192 3.07 -9.61 6.75
CA TYR A 192 3.76 -8.50 6.10
C TYR A 192 4.87 -8.99 5.17
N CYS A 193 4.80 -8.59 3.88
CA CYS A 193 5.74 -8.97 2.81
C CYS A 193 6.01 -10.48 2.71
N ARG A 194 4.94 -11.29 2.86
CA ARG A 194 4.96 -12.74 2.68
C ARG A 194 4.25 -13.11 1.38
N ASP A 195 4.95 -13.84 0.53
CA ASP A 195 4.40 -14.39 -0.71
C ASP A 195 3.69 -15.72 -0.40
N ILE A 196 2.51 -15.65 0.19
CA ILE A 196 1.74 -16.78 0.71
C ILE A 196 0.42 -16.97 -0.02
N SER A 197 -0.08 -18.22 -0.05
CA SER A 197 -1.38 -18.55 -0.63
C SER A 197 -2.54 -17.94 0.17
N LEU A 198 -3.73 -17.90 -0.45
CA LEU A 198 -4.95 -17.43 0.21
C LEU A 198 -5.28 -18.24 1.48
N GLU A 199 -5.05 -19.56 1.47
CA GLU A 199 -5.28 -20.45 2.62
C GLU A 199 -4.37 -20.08 3.79
N GLU A 200 -3.07 -19.92 3.54
CA GLU A 200 -2.11 -19.53 4.58
C GLU A 200 -2.35 -18.09 5.06
N LEU A 201 -2.73 -17.17 4.16
CA LEU A 201 -3.08 -15.80 4.52
C LEU A 201 -4.26 -15.79 5.51
N LYS A 202 -5.36 -16.50 5.20
CA LYS A 202 -6.53 -16.64 6.08
C LYS A 202 -6.13 -17.17 7.44
N LYS A 203 -5.41 -18.28 7.49
CA LYS A 203 -4.93 -18.90 8.73
C LYS A 203 -4.15 -17.92 9.61
N ARG A 204 -3.24 -17.14 9.02
CA ARG A 204 -2.44 -16.15 9.79
C ARG A 204 -3.28 -14.95 10.24
N VAL A 205 -4.19 -14.48 9.42
CA VAL A 205 -5.12 -13.39 9.77
C VAL A 205 -6.01 -13.81 10.93
N ASP A 206 -6.56 -15.02 10.90
CA ASP A 206 -7.39 -15.57 11.97
C ASP A 206 -6.59 -15.75 13.27
N ALA A 207 -5.36 -16.24 13.19
CA ALA A 207 -4.48 -16.41 14.35
C ALA A 207 -4.13 -15.08 15.05
N MET A 208 -4.11 -13.95 14.32
CA MET A 208 -3.90 -12.63 14.92
C MET A 208 -5.13 -12.12 15.70
N GLY A 209 -6.31 -12.71 15.49
CA GLY A 209 -7.55 -12.26 16.13
C GLY A 209 -7.95 -10.83 15.76
N THR A 210 -8.64 -10.15 16.65
CA THR A 210 -9.17 -8.79 16.43
C THR A 210 -8.74 -7.78 17.49
N ASP A 211 -8.02 -8.22 18.52
CA ASP A 211 -7.58 -7.37 19.63
C ASP A 211 -6.26 -6.68 19.31
N TRP A 212 -6.36 -5.44 18.81
CA TRP A 212 -5.19 -4.61 18.53
C TRP A 212 -4.39 -4.30 19.79
N SER A 213 -5.03 -4.09 20.95
CA SER A 213 -4.31 -3.72 22.16
C SER A 213 -3.32 -4.79 22.60
N HIS A 214 -3.68 -6.06 22.45
CA HIS A 214 -2.80 -7.20 22.66
C HIS A 214 -1.74 -7.33 21.57
N MET A 215 -2.16 -7.26 20.31
CA MET A 215 -1.25 -7.46 19.17
C MET A 215 -0.25 -6.31 18.99
N ARG A 216 -0.57 -5.11 19.47
CA ARG A 216 0.31 -3.96 19.45
C ARG A 216 1.64 -4.24 20.15
N ASP A 217 1.60 -4.90 21.31
CA ASP A 217 2.79 -5.22 22.09
C ASP A 217 3.67 -6.30 21.44
N ILE A 218 3.16 -6.96 20.41
CA ILE A 218 3.90 -7.95 19.61
C ILE A 218 4.42 -7.28 18.32
N ILE A 219 3.55 -6.61 17.58
CA ILE A 219 3.83 -6.09 16.23
C ILE A 219 4.79 -4.92 16.27
N ILE A 220 4.61 -3.96 17.20
CA ILE A 220 5.47 -2.77 17.25
C ILE A 220 6.92 -3.11 17.62
N PRO A 221 7.21 -3.91 18.64
CA PRO A 221 8.57 -4.36 18.90
C PRO A 221 9.19 -5.14 17.75
N LYS A 222 8.42 -6.04 17.13
CA LYS A 222 8.88 -6.79 15.96
C LYS A 222 9.22 -5.86 14.78
N ARG A 223 8.39 -4.87 14.48
CA ARG A 223 8.69 -3.85 13.45
C ARG A 223 10.04 -3.18 13.72
N LYS A 224 10.32 -2.78 14.96
CA LYS A 224 11.59 -2.14 15.32
C LYS A 224 12.80 -3.06 15.08
N VAL A 225 12.66 -4.35 15.38
CA VAL A 225 13.70 -5.35 15.09
C VAL A 225 13.91 -5.49 13.58
N ASP A 226 12.81 -5.58 12.83
CA ASP A 226 12.83 -5.68 11.37
C ASP A 226 13.49 -4.44 10.74
N GLU A 227 13.17 -3.22 11.20
CA GLU A 227 13.80 -1.97 10.74
C GLU A 227 15.31 -1.95 11.02
N THR A 228 15.72 -2.43 12.18
CA THR A 228 17.16 -2.53 12.51
C THR A 228 17.87 -3.47 11.57
N LEU A 229 17.28 -4.63 11.28
CA LEU A 229 17.83 -5.59 10.33
C LEU A 229 17.87 -5.03 8.91
N MET A 230 16.81 -4.34 8.48
CA MET A 230 16.75 -3.67 7.17
C MET A 230 17.90 -2.66 7.00
N ALA A 231 18.25 -1.93 8.07
CA ALA A 231 19.30 -0.91 8.03
C ALA A 231 20.71 -1.51 7.99
N VAL A 232 20.91 -2.69 8.60
CA VAL A 232 22.25 -3.31 8.78
C VAL A 232 22.51 -4.37 7.71
N ASP A 233 21.53 -5.22 7.41
CA ASP A 233 21.64 -6.34 6.46
C ASP A 233 20.28 -6.59 5.77
N TYR A 234 20.01 -5.79 4.74
CA TYR A 234 18.78 -5.91 3.97
C TYR A 234 18.60 -7.30 3.31
N PRO A 235 19.65 -7.94 2.75
CA PRO A 235 19.53 -9.32 2.26
C PRO A 235 19.14 -10.34 3.35
N ALA A 236 19.65 -10.20 4.59
CA ALA A 236 19.23 -11.05 5.70
C ALA A 236 17.76 -10.81 6.09
N TYR A 237 17.32 -9.56 6.07
CA TYR A 237 15.92 -9.21 6.27
C TYR A 237 15.01 -9.91 5.24
N LEU A 238 15.35 -9.84 3.95
CA LEU A 238 14.58 -10.51 2.89
C LEU A 238 14.54 -12.05 3.07
N ARG A 239 15.66 -12.67 3.44
CA ARG A 239 15.68 -14.12 3.75
C ARG A 239 14.74 -14.46 4.91
N ASN A 240 14.69 -13.64 5.95
CA ASN A 240 13.78 -13.86 7.10
C ASN A 240 12.30 -13.73 6.71
N LEU A 241 11.98 -12.89 5.74
CA LEU A 241 10.61 -12.82 5.21
C LEU A 241 10.19 -14.11 4.50
N GLN A 242 11.10 -14.84 3.89
CA GLN A 242 10.81 -16.05 3.11
C GLN A 242 10.80 -17.34 3.94
N GLN A 243 11.38 -17.35 5.14
CA GLN A 243 11.59 -18.54 5.96
C GLN A 243 10.45 -18.86 6.94
N CYS A 244 9.36 -18.09 6.96
CA CYS A 244 8.27 -18.28 7.94
C CYS A 244 7.00 -18.79 7.30
#